data_f69735c7f71788f50418327aac68544f
#
_entry.id   f69735c7f71788f50418327aac68544f
#
_cell.length_a   1.000
_cell.length_b   1.000
_cell.length_c   1.000
_cell.angle_alpha   90.00
_cell.angle_beta   90.00
_cell.angle_gamma   90.00
#
_symmetry.space_group_name_H-M   'P 1'
#
loop_
_entity.id
_entity.type
_entity.pdbx_description
1 polymer ?
#
loop_
_entity_poly.entity_id
_entity_poly.type
_entity_poly.pdbx_seq_one_letter_code
_entity_poly.pdbx_strand_id
1 'polypeptide(L)'
;LFDTSVNLLNTRDNGRYIYSGTRTDTPPVKTSTSTAISAITADVSTTPANVFANNSLKQQTQVDDNLNMTYGTLGEDIGKDMMESMRRMFRFDNGTENFGFGTGGPFSNPLTTDQANFLKGELQRLNNTIDTIDKFHAKNGVNQMAIEDIQERHQQDIGFMKVFISDIEEVDIGEAITKMQQDQVALEASYRVLSQVSKATLLDFI
;
A
#
# COMPACT_ATOMS: atom_id res chain seq x y z
N LEU A 1 0.47 16.05 -24.22
CA LEU A 1 0.98 14.80 -23.66
C LEU A 1 1.99 15.04 -22.53
N PHE A 2 3.03 15.85 -22.73
CA PHE A 2 4.03 16.12 -21.70
C PHE A 2 3.39 16.68 -20.41
N ASP A 3 2.59 17.73 -20.50
CA ASP A 3 1.90 18.33 -19.35
C ASP A 3 0.95 17.34 -18.67
N THR A 4 0.28 16.50 -19.44
CA THR A 4 -0.59 15.44 -18.91
C THR A 4 0.22 14.44 -18.08
N SER A 5 1.39 14.04 -18.57
CA SER A 5 2.29 13.12 -17.88
C SER A 5 2.85 13.73 -16.59
N VAL A 6 3.24 15.01 -16.63
CA VAL A 6 3.69 15.76 -15.44
C VAL A 6 2.58 15.84 -14.39
N ASN A 7 1.35 16.18 -14.81
CA ASN A 7 0.21 16.25 -13.91
C ASN A 7 -0.12 14.89 -13.29
N LEU A 8 -0.05 13.82 -14.08
CA LEU A 8 -0.27 12.46 -13.60
C LEU A 8 0.78 12.05 -12.57
N LEU A 9 2.06 12.31 -12.85
CA LEU A 9 3.15 12.01 -11.92
C LEU A 9 3.08 12.86 -10.64
N ASN A 10 2.56 14.09 -10.73
CA ASN A 10 2.34 15.00 -9.60
C ASN A 10 0.96 14.83 -8.93
N THR A 11 0.30 13.67 -9.13
CA THR A 11 -0.98 13.38 -8.49
C THR A 11 -0.83 13.32 -6.97
N ARG A 12 -1.84 13.87 -6.28
CA ARG A 12 -1.93 13.84 -4.81
C ARG A 12 -3.10 12.97 -4.37
N ASP A 13 -2.88 12.27 -3.29
CA ASP A 13 -3.92 11.63 -2.51
C ASP A 13 -3.86 12.16 -1.07
N ASN A 14 -5.00 12.62 -0.55
CA ASN A 14 -5.08 13.24 0.78
C ASN A 14 -4.01 14.32 1.03
N GLY A 15 -3.71 15.14 0.00
CA GLY A 15 -2.73 16.22 0.04
C GLY A 15 -1.27 15.78 -0.11
N ARG A 16 -0.97 14.49 -0.22
CA ARG A 16 0.37 13.92 -0.35
C ARG A 16 0.62 13.43 -1.77
N TYR A 17 1.83 13.66 -2.27
CA TYR A 17 2.24 13.13 -3.57
C TYR A 17 2.50 11.64 -3.49
N ILE A 18 1.80 10.85 -4.33
CA ILE A 18 1.85 9.38 -4.29
C ILE A 18 3.12 8.79 -4.91
N TYR A 19 3.79 9.53 -5.80
CA TYR A 19 4.98 9.07 -6.52
C TYR A 19 6.29 9.68 -6.01
N SER A 20 6.28 10.36 -4.85
CA SER A 20 7.47 11.03 -4.29
C SER A 20 8.32 10.17 -3.36
N GLY A 21 7.97 8.90 -3.16
CA GLY A 21 8.58 8.06 -2.16
C GLY A 21 8.27 8.56 -0.75
N THR A 22 9.27 8.67 0.13
CA THR A 22 9.05 9.17 1.50
C THR A 22 8.93 10.70 1.58
N ARG A 23 9.20 11.44 0.49
CA ARG A 23 9.02 12.91 0.42
C ARG A 23 7.63 13.30 -0.06
N THR A 24 6.60 12.93 0.63
CA THR A 24 5.21 13.09 0.21
C THR A 24 4.72 14.54 0.11
N ASP A 25 5.46 15.49 0.60
CA ASP A 25 5.22 16.95 0.54
C ASP A 25 5.81 17.62 -0.71
N THR A 26 6.70 16.94 -1.42
CA THR A 26 7.44 17.47 -2.56
C THR A 26 6.93 16.83 -3.87
N PRO A 27 6.63 17.61 -4.92
CA PRO A 27 6.19 17.06 -6.19
C PRO A 27 7.28 16.17 -6.82
N PRO A 28 6.94 14.97 -7.29
CA PRO A 28 7.89 14.07 -7.97
C PRO A 28 8.60 14.72 -9.14
N VAL A 29 7.86 15.46 -9.99
CA VAL A 29 8.42 16.24 -11.09
C VAL A 29 8.57 17.69 -10.65
N LYS A 30 9.78 18.24 -10.77
CA LYS A 30 10.10 19.61 -10.38
C LYS A 30 9.25 20.63 -11.12
N THR A 31 8.76 21.64 -10.41
CA THR A 31 7.90 22.69 -10.96
C THR A 31 8.60 23.51 -12.04
N SER A 32 9.94 23.68 -11.93
CA SER A 32 10.75 24.41 -12.92
C SER A 32 10.85 23.68 -14.26
N THR A 33 10.71 22.36 -14.28
CA THR A 33 10.75 21.53 -15.49
C THR A 33 9.36 21.15 -16.00
N SER A 34 8.33 21.33 -15.17
CA SER A 34 6.92 21.01 -15.54
C SER A 34 6.30 22.05 -16.49
N THR A 35 6.95 23.20 -16.69
CA THR A 35 6.39 24.31 -17.48
C THR A 35 6.65 24.20 -18.99
N ALA A 36 7.71 23.49 -19.40
CA ALA A 36 7.96 23.26 -20.83
C ALA A 36 8.97 22.11 -21.03
N ILE A 37 8.70 21.25 -22.00
CA ILE A 37 9.61 20.20 -22.45
C ILE A 37 10.96 20.76 -22.94
N SER A 38 10.94 21.98 -23.49
CA SER A 38 12.14 22.70 -23.94
C SER A 38 13.14 23.01 -22.81
N ALA A 39 12.68 23.09 -21.56
CA ALA A 39 13.53 23.31 -20.40
C ALA A 39 14.37 22.08 -20.02
N ILE A 40 14.01 20.90 -20.51
CA ILE A 40 14.75 19.65 -20.25
C ILE A 40 15.91 19.57 -21.24
N THR A 41 17.10 19.97 -20.81
CA THR A 41 18.31 20.00 -21.67
C THR A 41 19.14 18.73 -21.58
N ALA A 42 19.17 18.05 -20.44
CA ALA A 42 19.94 16.83 -20.23
C ALA A 42 19.09 15.57 -20.42
N ASP A 43 19.76 14.46 -20.73
CA ASP A 43 19.14 13.14 -20.81
C ASP A 43 18.52 12.75 -19.46
N VAL A 44 17.21 12.56 -19.44
CA VAL A 44 16.44 12.27 -18.22
C VAL A 44 16.68 10.84 -17.75
N SER A 45 16.98 9.90 -18.64
CA SER A 45 17.22 8.51 -18.26
C SER A 45 18.55 8.31 -17.52
N THR A 46 19.53 9.15 -17.81
CA THR A 46 20.87 9.12 -17.16
C THR A 46 21.00 10.11 -16.02
N THR A 47 20.27 11.23 -16.08
CA THR A 47 20.31 12.29 -15.07
C THR A 47 18.90 12.67 -14.60
N PRO A 48 18.14 11.71 -14.04
CA PRO A 48 16.74 11.94 -13.66
C PRO A 48 16.59 13.03 -12.59
N ALA A 49 17.59 13.22 -11.73
CA ALA A 49 17.60 14.26 -10.70
C ALA A 49 17.45 15.70 -11.24
N ASN A 50 17.67 15.93 -12.53
CA ASN A 50 17.42 17.25 -13.15
C ASN A 50 15.91 17.53 -13.29
N VAL A 51 15.09 16.49 -13.44
CA VAL A 51 13.64 16.58 -13.66
C VAL A 51 12.88 16.14 -12.42
N PHE A 52 13.34 15.07 -11.76
CA PHE A 52 12.68 14.49 -10.60
C PHE A 52 13.24 15.02 -9.28
N ALA A 53 12.36 15.19 -8.31
CA ALA A 53 12.66 15.60 -6.93
C ALA A 53 12.27 14.52 -5.90
N ASN A 54 11.71 13.38 -6.36
CA ASN A 54 11.44 12.26 -5.48
C ASN A 54 12.76 11.72 -4.89
N ASN A 55 12.69 11.13 -3.71
CA ASN A 55 13.85 10.40 -3.18
C ASN A 55 13.80 8.92 -3.65
N SER A 56 14.91 8.21 -3.46
CA SER A 56 15.02 6.79 -3.82
C SER A 56 14.38 5.83 -2.81
N LEU A 57 13.89 6.37 -1.67
CA LEU A 57 13.33 5.56 -0.59
C LEU A 57 11.82 5.38 -0.82
N LYS A 58 11.39 4.13 -1.00
CA LYS A 58 9.98 3.75 -1.05
C LYS A 58 9.41 3.68 0.36
N GLN A 59 8.12 3.90 0.47
CA GLN A 59 7.42 3.79 1.75
C GLN A 59 7.37 2.33 2.20
N GLN A 60 7.44 2.15 3.52
CA GLN A 60 7.35 0.84 4.15
C GLN A 60 6.31 0.91 5.26
N THR A 61 5.60 -0.17 5.45
CA THR A 61 4.69 -0.35 6.57
C THR A 61 4.87 -1.75 7.14
N GLN A 62 4.76 -1.84 8.46
CA GLN A 62 4.69 -3.14 9.11
C GLN A 62 3.25 -3.65 8.96
N VAL A 63 3.09 -4.81 8.36
CA VAL A 63 1.78 -5.44 8.07
C VAL A 63 1.51 -6.64 8.96
N ASP A 64 2.56 -7.16 9.63
CA ASP A 64 2.51 -8.24 10.64
C ASP A 64 3.72 -8.10 11.56
N ASP A 65 3.78 -8.81 12.70
CA ASP A 65 4.81 -8.68 13.73
C ASP A 65 6.25 -8.72 13.20
N ASN A 66 6.52 -9.57 12.19
CA ASN A 66 7.84 -9.71 11.57
C ASN A 66 7.85 -9.43 10.07
N LEU A 67 6.79 -8.81 9.53
CA LEU A 67 6.66 -8.56 8.09
C LEU A 67 6.53 -7.07 7.80
N ASN A 68 7.58 -6.53 7.17
CA ASN A 68 7.57 -5.18 6.61
C ASN A 68 7.29 -5.25 5.10
N MET A 69 6.29 -4.52 4.65
CA MET A 69 5.95 -4.39 3.25
C MET A 69 6.44 -3.06 2.70
N THR A 70 7.20 -3.11 1.60
CA THR A 70 7.58 -1.93 0.84
C THR A 70 6.53 -1.69 -0.25
N TYR A 71 5.95 -0.51 -0.26
CA TYR A 71 4.91 -0.13 -1.21
C TYR A 71 5.21 1.22 -1.89
N GLY A 72 4.37 1.57 -2.85
CA GLY A 72 4.53 2.78 -3.65
C GLY A 72 5.53 2.61 -4.79
N THR A 73 5.38 3.47 -5.77
CA THR A 73 6.21 3.55 -6.97
C THR A 73 6.79 4.95 -7.04
N LEU A 74 8.03 5.10 -7.43
CA LEU A 74 8.65 6.41 -7.58
C LEU A 74 8.30 7.00 -8.96
N GLY A 75 8.08 8.32 -9.00
CA GLY A 75 7.83 9.03 -10.25
C GLY A 75 8.97 8.85 -11.27
N GLU A 76 10.20 8.81 -10.79
CA GLU A 76 11.37 8.51 -11.60
C GLU A 76 11.33 7.10 -12.20
N ASP A 77 10.93 6.08 -11.43
CA ASP A 77 10.90 4.69 -11.91
C ASP A 77 9.98 4.50 -13.12
N ILE A 78 8.85 5.22 -13.18
CA ILE A 78 7.85 5.07 -14.25
C ILE A 78 7.91 6.20 -15.28
N GLY A 79 8.47 7.36 -14.93
CA GLY A 79 8.39 8.58 -15.75
C GLY A 79 9.64 8.90 -16.55
N LYS A 80 10.83 8.47 -16.11
CA LYS A 80 12.11 8.93 -16.71
C LYS A 80 12.24 8.58 -18.19
N ASP A 81 11.97 7.33 -18.57
CA ASP A 81 12.13 6.87 -19.94
C ASP A 81 11.06 7.45 -20.87
N MET A 82 9.83 7.62 -20.36
CA MET A 82 8.75 8.30 -21.08
C MET A 82 9.09 9.76 -21.34
N MET A 83 9.55 10.49 -20.31
CA MET A 83 9.94 11.89 -20.44
C MET A 83 11.16 12.06 -21.34
N GLU A 84 12.10 11.13 -21.27
CA GLU A 84 13.24 11.12 -22.19
C GLU A 84 12.80 10.94 -23.65
N SER A 85 11.92 10.01 -23.94
CA SER A 85 11.37 9.86 -25.29
C SER A 85 10.70 11.14 -25.78
N MET A 86 9.91 11.79 -24.92
CA MET A 86 9.27 13.07 -25.28
C MET A 86 10.32 14.18 -25.54
N ARG A 87 11.34 14.29 -24.69
CA ARG A 87 12.46 15.23 -24.87
C ARG A 87 13.17 14.97 -26.20
N ARG A 88 13.49 13.72 -26.47
CA ARG A 88 14.21 13.32 -27.70
C ARG A 88 13.39 13.63 -28.95
N MET A 89 12.10 13.31 -28.96
CA MET A 89 11.20 13.65 -30.07
C MET A 89 11.13 15.17 -30.29
N PHE A 90 11.01 15.95 -29.23
CA PHE A 90 10.97 17.42 -29.30
C PHE A 90 12.28 17.99 -29.84
N ARG A 91 13.44 17.51 -29.35
CA ARG A 91 14.75 18.01 -29.79
C ARG A 91 15.13 17.57 -31.18
N PHE A 92 14.72 16.39 -31.59
CA PHE A 92 14.90 15.89 -32.93
C PHE A 92 14.07 16.74 -33.92
N ASP A 93 12.80 16.97 -33.63
CA ASP A 93 11.90 17.78 -34.46
C ASP A 93 12.40 19.23 -34.64
N ASN A 94 12.93 19.82 -33.56
CA ASN A 94 13.53 21.16 -33.62
C ASN A 94 14.96 21.20 -34.21
N GLY A 95 15.53 20.08 -34.67
CA GLY A 95 16.88 20.02 -35.20
C GLY A 95 18.00 20.31 -34.18
N THR A 96 17.69 20.30 -32.87
CA THR A 96 18.65 20.59 -31.83
C THR A 96 19.59 19.41 -31.55
N GLU A 97 19.08 18.18 -31.64
CA GLU A 97 19.82 16.93 -31.47
C GLU A 97 19.34 15.92 -32.50
N ASN A 98 20.25 15.14 -33.10
CA ASN A 98 19.90 14.11 -34.08
C ASN A 98 19.97 12.68 -33.54
N PHE A 99 20.50 12.48 -32.33
CA PHE A 99 20.63 11.20 -31.63
C PHE A 99 21.25 10.06 -32.47
N GLY A 100 22.14 10.43 -33.42
CA GLY A 100 22.78 9.47 -34.33
C GLY A 100 21.96 9.10 -35.57
N PHE A 101 20.84 9.77 -35.82
CA PHE A 101 19.97 9.56 -36.97
C PHE A 101 20.09 10.74 -37.97
N GLY A 102 21.10 10.74 -38.81
CA GLY A 102 21.24 11.71 -39.88
C GLY A 102 21.02 13.18 -39.46
N THR A 103 20.16 13.88 -40.18
CA THR A 103 19.81 15.28 -39.89
C THR A 103 18.49 15.35 -39.13
N GLY A 104 18.53 15.93 -37.92
CA GLY A 104 17.33 16.33 -37.20
C GLY A 104 16.62 17.48 -37.88
N GLY A 105 15.40 17.77 -37.50
CA GLY A 105 14.57 18.86 -38.00
C GLY A 105 13.10 18.46 -38.12
N PRO A 106 12.23 19.39 -38.52
CA PRO A 106 10.80 19.15 -38.53
C PRO A 106 10.43 17.86 -39.24
N PHE A 107 9.58 17.05 -38.60
CA PHE A 107 9.08 15.83 -39.22
C PHE A 107 8.37 16.13 -40.54
N SER A 108 8.84 15.50 -41.60
CA SER A 108 8.31 15.70 -42.98
C SER A 108 7.14 14.75 -43.27
N ASN A 109 6.37 15.08 -44.28
CA ASN A 109 5.34 14.19 -44.77
C ASN A 109 5.53 14.02 -46.29
N PRO A 110 5.96 12.83 -46.79
CA PRO A 110 6.28 11.62 -45.99
C PRO A 110 7.55 11.77 -45.15
N LEU A 111 7.67 10.93 -44.11
CA LEU A 111 8.87 10.87 -43.26
C LEU A 111 10.10 10.45 -44.09
N THR A 112 11.25 11.04 -43.79
CA THR A 112 12.52 10.52 -44.29
C THR A 112 12.85 9.19 -43.63
N THR A 113 13.79 8.44 -44.23
CA THR A 113 14.27 7.18 -43.66
C THR A 113 14.85 7.37 -42.25
N ASP A 114 15.59 8.44 -42.03
CA ASP A 114 16.21 8.73 -40.72
C ASP A 114 15.14 9.08 -39.68
N GLN A 115 14.14 9.89 -40.07
CA GLN A 115 13.00 10.21 -39.17
C GLN A 115 12.19 8.95 -38.81
N ALA A 116 11.95 8.09 -39.80
CA ALA A 116 11.25 6.82 -39.54
C ALA A 116 12.03 5.89 -38.62
N ASN A 117 13.36 5.78 -38.80
CA ASN A 117 14.23 4.97 -37.94
C ASN A 117 14.31 5.54 -36.54
N PHE A 118 14.41 6.86 -36.38
CA PHE A 118 14.37 7.53 -35.11
C PHE A 118 13.05 7.23 -34.35
N LEU A 119 11.90 7.45 -34.99
CA LEU A 119 10.59 7.20 -34.39
C LEU A 119 10.39 5.73 -34.04
N LYS A 120 10.91 4.80 -34.84
CA LYS A 120 10.90 3.37 -34.49
C LYS A 120 11.69 3.08 -33.22
N GLY A 121 12.84 3.73 -33.04
CA GLY A 121 13.63 3.62 -31.79
C GLY A 121 12.87 4.18 -30.58
N GLU A 122 12.21 5.32 -30.72
CA GLU A 122 11.42 5.90 -29.64
C GLU A 122 10.16 5.07 -29.32
N LEU A 123 9.53 4.45 -30.32
CA LEU A 123 8.43 3.51 -30.09
C LEU A 123 8.89 2.30 -29.27
N GLN A 124 10.08 1.75 -29.55
CA GLN A 124 10.65 0.66 -28.76
C GLN A 124 10.92 1.10 -27.31
N ARG A 125 11.41 2.33 -27.09
CA ARG A 125 11.61 2.91 -25.77
C ARG A 125 10.30 3.04 -25.01
N LEU A 126 9.27 3.53 -25.64
CA LEU A 126 7.93 3.64 -25.05
C LEU A 126 7.33 2.28 -24.69
N ASN A 127 7.51 1.26 -25.55
CA ASN A 127 7.09 -0.11 -25.23
C ASN A 127 7.81 -0.64 -23.99
N ASN A 128 9.12 -0.43 -23.87
CA ASN A 128 9.88 -0.82 -22.66
C ASN A 128 9.40 -0.07 -21.40
N THR A 129 8.92 1.17 -21.57
CA THR A 129 8.31 1.93 -20.47
C THR A 129 6.99 1.29 -20.03
N ILE A 130 6.15 0.86 -20.99
CA ILE A 130 4.90 0.14 -20.69
C ILE A 130 5.20 -1.15 -19.93
N ASP A 131 6.15 -1.96 -20.42
CA ASP A 131 6.57 -3.18 -19.74
C ASP A 131 7.03 -2.92 -18.28
N THR A 132 7.68 -1.78 -18.07
CA THR A 132 8.12 -1.37 -16.73
C THR A 132 6.93 -1.01 -15.83
N ILE A 133 5.96 -0.28 -16.35
CA ILE A 133 4.72 0.07 -15.64
C ILE A 133 3.94 -1.21 -15.29
N ASP A 134 3.84 -2.16 -16.21
CA ASP A 134 3.16 -3.44 -16.00
C ASP A 134 3.81 -4.26 -14.87
N LYS A 135 5.15 -4.24 -14.76
CA LYS A 135 5.86 -4.87 -13.64
C LYS A 135 5.50 -4.24 -12.29
N PHE A 136 5.36 -2.90 -12.24
CA PHE A 136 4.93 -2.23 -11.01
C PHE A 136 3.47 -2.54 -10.68
N HIS A 137 2.61 -2.61 -11.70
CA HIS A 137 1.22 -3.01 -11.52
C HIS A 137 1.10 -4.44 -10.98
N ALA A 138 1.85 -5.38 -11.58
CA ALA A 138 1.92 -6.76 -11.09
C ALA A 138 2.43 -6.85 -9.64
N LYS A 139 3.47 -6.08 -9.29
CA LYS A 139 3.98 -6.01 -7.92
C LYS A 139 2.94 -5.49 -6.94
N ASN A 140 2.17 -4.48 -7.31
CA ASN A 140 1.07 -3.98 -6.48
C ASN A 140 0.00 -5.05 -6.27
N GLY A 141 -0.34 -5.83 -7.31
CA GLY A 141 -1.25 -6.97 -7.19
C GLY A 141 -0.76 -8.02 -6.20
N VAL A 142 0.53 -8.37 -6.24
CA VAL A 142 1.14 -9.28 -5.25
C VAL A 142 1.08 -8.71 -3.83
N ASN A 143 1.37 -7.43 -3.66
CA ASN A 143 1.25 -6.78 -2.35
C ASN A 143 -0.19 -6.79 -1.82
N GLN A 144 -1.17 -6.56 -2.69
CA GLN A 144 -2.59 -6.60 -2.33
C GLN A 144 -3.00 -8.01 -1.87
N MET A 145 -2.63 -9.05 -2.62
CA MET A 145 -2.90 -10.44 -2.24
C MET A 145 -2.29 -10.78 -0.87
N ALA A 146 -1.05 -10.35 -0.63
CA ALA A 146 -0.39 -10.56 0.65
C ALA A 146 -1.12 -9.87 1.82
N ILE A 147 -1.67 -8.67 1.59
CA ILE A 147 -2.48 -7.96 2.60
C ILE A 147 -3.80 -8.72 2.86
N GLU A 148 -4.46 -9.19 1.81
CA GLU A 148 -5.69 -9.98 1.91
C GLU A 148 -5.47 -11.28 2.72
N ASP A 149 -4.38 -12.00 2.44
CA ASP A 149 -4.00 -13.21 3.19
C ASP A 149 -3.71 -12.91 4.68
N ILE A 150 -3.07 -11.78 4.98
CA ILE A 150 -2.81 -11.35 6.36
C ILE A 150 -4.12 -10.99 7.06
N GLN A 151 -5.01 -10.28 6.39
CA GLN A 151 -6.31 -9.93 6.95
C GLN A 151 -7.14 -11.18 7.28
N GLU A 152 -7.13 -12.17 6.39
CA GLU A 152 -7.82 -13.44 6.63
C GLU A 152 -7.24 -14.17 7.86
N ARG A 153 -5.92 -14.26 7.97
CA ARG A 153 -5.28 -14.84 9.17
C ARG A 153 -5.65 -14.11 10.45
N HIS A 154 -5.60 -12.77 10.44
CA HIS A 154 -5.99 -11.99 11.62
C HIS A 154 -7.46 -12.23 12.02
N GLN A 155 -8.37 -12.40 11.03
CA GLN A 155 -9.76 -12.73 11.32
C GLN A 155 -9.90 -14.13 11.94
N GLN A 156 -9.13 -15.11 11.47
CA GLN A 156 -9.08 -16.46 12.05
C GLN A 156 -8.54 -16.42 13.48
N ASP A 157 -7.46 -15.67 13.73
CA ASP A 157 -6.88 -15.50 15.07
C ASP A 157 -7.85 -14.82 16.04
N ILE A 158 -8.57 -13.78 15.57
CA ILE A 158 -9.63 -13.13 16.36
C ILE A 158 -10.78 -14.12 16.66
N GLY A 159 -11.15 -14.94 15.70
CA GLY A 159 -12.16 -16.01 15.89
C GLY A 159 -11.71 -17.01 16.94
N PHE A 160 -10.48 -17.49 16.85
CA PHE A 160 -9.89 -18.41 17.82
C PHE A 160 -9.84 -17.78 19.23
N MET A 161 -9.36 -16.52 19.34
CA MET A 161 -9.32 -15.85 20.64
C MET A 161 -10.70 -15.62 21.26
N LYS A 162 -11.74 -15.35 20.45
CA LYS A 162 -13.12 -15.23 20.94
C LYS A 162 -13.62 -16.54 21.52
N VAL A 163 -13.35 -17.67 20.86
CA VAL A 163 -13.70 -18.99 21.39
C VAL A 163 -12.95 -19.24 22.70
N PHE A 164 -11.65 -18.96 22.74
CA PHE A 164 -10.84 -19.14 23.93
C PHE A 164 -11.29 -18.26 25.11
N ILE A 165 -11.69 -17.01 24.85
CA ILE A 165 -12.26 -16.12 25.87
C ILE A 165 -13.62 -16.67 26.34
N SER A 166 -14.46 -17.14 25.42
CA SER A 166 -15.77 -17.75 25.77
C SER A 166 -15.59 -18.96 26.69
N ASP A 167 -14.63 -19.84 26.37
CA ASP A 167 -14.31 -21.01 27.20
C ASP A 167 -13.81 -20.63 28.61
N ILE A 168 -13.12 -19.50 28.74
CA ILE A 168 -12.66 -19.01 30.05
C ILE A 168 -13.78 -18.28 30.82
N GLU A 169 -14.59 -17.48 30.11
CA GLU A 169 -15.66 -16.66 30.71
C GLU A 169 -16.94 -17.47 30.98
N GLU A 170 -17.21 -18.52 30.20
CA GLU A 170 -18.27 -19.49 30.49
C GLU A 170 -17.85 -20.31 31.71
N VAL A 171 -17.91 -19.68 32.89
CA VAL A 171 -18.08 -20.41 34.12
C VAL A 171 -19.22 -21.37 33.87
N ASP A 172 -18.97 -22.67 34.07
CA ASP A 172 -19.96 -23.70 33.87
C ASP A 172 -21.19 -23.34 34.71
N ILE A 173 -22.16 -22.66 34.09
CA ILE A 173 -23.39 -22.21 34.75
C ILE A 173 -24.08 -23.42 35.37
N GLY A 174 -23.92 -24.62 34.79
CA GLY A 174 -24.40 -25.89 35.36
C GLY A 174 -23.74 -26.23 36.69
N GLU A 175 -22.39 -26.07 36.77
CA GLU A 175 -21.67 -26.28 38.05
C GLU A 175 -22.06 -25.25 39.10
N ALA A 176 -22.15 -23.98 38.70
CA ALA A 176 -22.54 -22.87 39.57
C ALA A 176 -23.96 -23.06 40.14
N ILE A 177 -24.93 -23.48 39.29
CA ILE A 177 -26.31 -23.79 39.71
C ILE A 177 -26.33 -25.01 40.61
N THR A 178 -25.60 -26.06 40.27
CA THR A 178 -25.49 -27.27 41.08
C THR A 178 -24.95 -26.97 42.48
N LYS A 179 -23.90 -26.17 42.56
CA LYS A 179 -23.29 -25.72 43.80
C LYS A 179 -24.27 -24.86 44.62
N MET A 180 -24.96 -23.91 43.96
CA MET A 180 -25.99 -23.11 44.62
C MET A 180 -27.13 -23.98 45.20
N GLN A 181 -27.59 -25.00 44.47
CA GLN A 181 -28.61 -25.95 44.94
C GLN A 181 -28.10 -26.76 46.12
N GLN A 182 -26.84 -27.22 46.09
CA GLN A 182 -26.22 -27.92 47.25
C GLN A 182 -26.15 -27.03 48.47
N ASP A 183 -25.75 -25.76 48.31
CA ASP A 183 -25.70 -24.80 49.39
C ASP A 183 -27.07 -24.48 49.96
N GLN A 184 -28.13 -24.41 49.12
CA GLN A 184 -29.50 -24.25 49.61
C GLN A 184 -29.98 -25.47 50.41
N VAL A 185 -29.72 -26.69 49.94
CA VAL A 185 -30.06 -27.92 50.67
C VAL A 185 -29.33 -28.00 52.00
N ALA A 186 -28.02 -27.63 52.03
CA ALA A 186 -27.22 -27.59 53.23
C ALA A 186 -27.78 -26.56 54.25
N LEU A 187 -28.19 -25.39 53.75
CA LEU A 187 -28.81 -24.34 54.55
C LEU A 187 -30.17 -24.81 55.16
N GLU A 188 -31.04 -25.44 54.36
CA GLU A 188 -32.29 -25.99 54.84
C GLU A 188 -32.08 -27.09 55.87
N ALA A 189 -31.14 -27.99 55.65
CA ALA A 189 -30.77 -29.02 56.63
C ALA A 189 -30.28 -28.39 57.92
N SER A 190 -29.46 -27.35 57.87
CA SER A 190 -28.96 -26.60 59.03
C SER A 190 -30.09 -25.93 59.80
N TYR A 191 -31.05 -25.33 59.12
CA TYR A 191 -32.26 -24.77 59.77
C TYR A 191 -33.12 -25.84 60.44
N ARG A 192 -33.30 -27.03 59.84
CA ARG A 192 -34.06 -28.14 60.42
C ARG A 192 -33.37 -28.66 61.68
N VAL A 193 -32.02 -28.83 61.62
CA VAL A 193 -31.25 -29.27 62.81
C VAL A 193 -31.34 -28.22 63.90
N LEU A 194 -31.20 -26.95 63.60
CA LEU A 194 -31.31 -25.87 64.60
C LEU A 194 -32.71 -25.82 65.23
N SER A 195 -33.77 -26.02 64.40
CA SER A 195 -35.15 -26.10 64.92
C SER A 195 -35.38 -27.32 65.84
N GLN A 196 -34.77 -28.47 65.50
CA GLN A 196 -34.86 -29.66 66.35
C GLN A 196 -34.09 -29.47 67.69
N VAL A 197 -32.89 -28.93 67.63
CA VAL A 197 -32.09 -28.62 68.85
C VAL A 197 -32.83 -27.61 69.74
N SER A 198 -33.41 -26.55 69.12
CA SER A 198 -34.19 -25.54 69.89
C SER A 198 -35.43 -26.13 70.55
N LYS A 199 -36.11 -27.10 69.95
CA LYS A 199 -37.23 -27.78 70.50
C LYS A 199 -36.84 -28.78 71.63
N ALA A 200 -35.71 -29.46 71.42
CA ALA A 200 -35.17 -30.39 72.45
C ALA A 200 -34.77 -29.65 73.72
N THR A 201 -34.12 -28.49 73.66
CA THR A 201 -33.74 -27.68 74.81
C THR A 201 -34.93 -27.08 75.52
N LEU A 202 -36.07 -26.88 74.88
CA LEU A 202 -37.33 -26.41 75.52
C LEU A 202 -38.12 -27.53 76.21
N LEU A 203 -37.98 -28.78 75.78
CA LEU A 203 -38.68 -29.94 76.38
C LEU A 203 -37.95 -30.52 77.56
N ASP A 204 -36.63 -30.38 77.64
CA ASP A 204 -35.81 -30.82 78.77
C ASP A 204 -35.82 -29.87 80.02
N PHE A 205 -36.52 -28.71 79.89
CA PHE A 205 -36.52 -27.67 80.90
C PHE A 205 -37.91 -27.43 81.53
N ILE A 206 -38.90 -28.24 81.21
CA ILE A 206 -40.24 -28.28 81.84
C ILE A 206 -40.43 -29.62 82.51
#